data_c432f21947b4dc364c2b88c2fd9b5bc7
#
_entry.id   c432f21947b4dc364c2b88c2fd9b5bc7
#
_cell.length_a   1.000
_cell.length_b   1.000
_cell.length_c   1.000
_cell.angle_alpha   90.00
_cell.angle_beta   90.00
_cell.angle_gamma   90.00
#
_symmetry.space_group_name_H-M   'P 1'
#
loop_
_entity.id
_entity.type
_entity.pdbx_description
1 polymer ?
#
loop_
_entity_poly.entity_id
_entity_poly.type
_entity_poly.pdbx_seq_one_letter_code
_entity_poly.pdbx_strand_id
1 'polypeptide(L)'
;MNSFLDTEFQGFVHRGDTSIFLENTIEAFQSAVSSGYQYLETDLRETVDGKIITFHDPNLKRITGANITISETKFSDIRMRRLPSRETIPTIDELLEEFPDSFFNMDLKVSHIEEKVLRKINSHNALERVCLGSFNSRTIKKINALEPKILTSMGISQVIMYKFFRKKTHSKLIQIPTSRYGIKVVTKNFIDRLHEDGYKVHVWTINSCLLYTSPSPRDRG
;
A
#
# COMPACT_ATOMS: atom_id res chain seq x y z
N MET A 1 -3.08 -19.68 8.09
CA MET A 1 -3.78 -18.71 7.20
C MET A 1 -3.12 -17.37 7.40
N ASN A 2 -3.01 -16.53 6.38
CA ASN A 2 -2.42 -15.21 6.56
C ASN A 2 -3.47 -14.31 7.22
N SER A 3 -3.22 -13.85 8.45
CA SER A 3 -4.14 -13.04 9.25
C SER A 3 -4.60 -11.74 8.57
N PHE A 4 -3.80 -11.22 7.63
CA PHE A 4 -4.16 -10.06 6.81
C PHE A 4 -5.47 -10.26 6.02
N LEU A 5 -5.83 -11.48 5.65
CA LEU A 5 -7.01 -11.78 4.82
C LEU A 5 -8.23 -12.25 5.62
N ASP A 6 -8.12 -12.39 6.95
CA ASP A 6 -9.14 -13.06 7.76
C ASP A 6 -10.39 -12.22 8.01
N THR A 7 -10.35 -10.92 7.79
CA THR A 7 -11.51 -10.03 7.93
C THR A 7 -12.34 -9.94 6.64
N GLU A 8 -13.65 -9.94 6.79
CA GLU A 8 -14.60 -9.83 5.66
C GLU A 8 -14.50 -8.45 4.98
N PHE A 9 -14.32 -7.40 5.76
CA PHE A 9 -14.15 -6.03 5.29
C PHE A 9 -12.81 -5.46 5.76
N GLN A 10 -12.04 -4.88 4.83
CA GLN A 10 -10.74 -4.26 5.08
C GLN A 10 -10.79 -2.80 4.60
N GLY A 11 -11.04 -1.89 5.53
CA GLY A 11 -10.92 -0.46 5.27
C GLY A 11 -9.50 0.01 5.48
N PHE A 12 -8.76 0.34 4.42
CA PHE A 12 -7.41 0.88 4.50
C PHE A 12 -7.43 2.40 4.67
N VAL A 13 -6.69 2.88 5.67
CA VAL A 13 -6.44 4.32 5.82
C VAL A 13 -5.26 4.68 4.91
N HIS A 14 -5.56 5.40 3.82
CA HIS A 14 -4.62 5.75 2.77
C HIS A 14 -3.63 6.81 3.26
N ARG A 15 -2.37 6.41 3.48
CA ARG A 15 -1.25 7.24 3.99
C ARG A 15 -1.46 7.81 5.40
N GLY A 16 -2.30 7.16 6.22
CA GLY A 16 -2.67 7.65 7.54
C GLY A 16 -3.80 8.68 7.53
N ASP A 17 -4.10 9.26 8.69
CA ASP A 17 -5.15 10.28 8.83
C ASP A 17 -4.69 11.63 8.28
N THR A 18 -4.93 11.82 6.99
CA THR A 18 -4.56 13.03 6.25
C THR A 18 -5.52 14.19 6.45
N SER A 19 -6.55 14.03 7.25
CA SER A 19 -7.47 15.13 7.61
C SER A 19 -6.86 16.07 8.66
N ILE A 20 -5.91 15.57 9.47
CA ILE A 20 -5.29 16.30 10.57
C ILE A 20 -3.76 16.40 10.37
N PHE A 21 -3.13 15.34 9.86
CA PHE A 21 -1.67 15.22 9.76
C PHE A 21 -1.21 15.11 8.30
N LEU A 22 0.07 15.32 8.07
CA LEU A 22 0.67 15.05 6.76
C LEU A 22 0.70 13.54 6.45
N GLU A 23 0.47 13.22 5.20
CA GLU A 23 0.47 11.84 4.69
C GLU A 23 1.81 11.13 4.96
N ASN A 24 1.74 9.81 5.19
CA ASN A 24 2.93 8.95 5.38
C ASN A 24 3.82 9.34 6.57
N THR A 25 3.26 9.91 7.64
CA THR A 25 3.96 10.26 8.88
C THR A 25 3.55 9.37 10.04
N ILE A 26 4.39 9.27 11.08
CA ILE A 26 4.07 8.51 12.29
C ILE A 26 2.78 9.05 12.92
N GLU A 27 2.64 10.37 13.00
CA GLU A 27 1.51 11.04 13.61
C GLU A 27 0.19 10.75 12.87
N ALA A 28 0.24 10.70 11.52
CA ALA A 28 -0.92 10.34 10.70
C ALA A 28 -1.34 8.87 10.92
N PHE A 29 -0.39 7.96 11.03
CA PHE A 29 -0.69 6.55 11.32
C PHE A 29 -1.19 6.37 12.76
N GLN A 30 -0.59 7.06 13.74
CA GLN A 30 -1.01 7.02 15.13
C GLN A 30 -2.45 7.52 15.31
N SER A 31 -2.84 8.59 14.61
CA SER A 31 -4.22 9.10 14.60
C SER A 31 -5.20 8.06 14.05
N ALA A 32 -4.83 7.41 12.95
CA ALA A 32 -5.64 6.36 12.34
C ALA A 32 -5.85 5.17 13.31
N VAL A 33 -4.75 4.68 13.93
CA VAL A 33 -4.81 3.58 14.91
C VAL A 33 -5.63 3.97 16.14
N SER A 34 -5.44 5.19 16.67
CA SER A 34 -6.21 5.71 17.79
C SER A 34 -7.70 5.82 17.48
N SER A 35 -8.07 5.98 16.21
CA SER A 35 -9.44 5.97 15.72
C SER A 35 -10.00 4.55 15.48
N GLY A 36 -9.24 3.49 15.81
CA GLY A 36 -9.66 2.09 15.72
C GLY A 36 -9.37 1.41 14.38
N TYR A 37 -8.65 2.05 13.46
CA TYR A 37 -8.27 1.43 12.19
C TYR A 37 -7.04 0.53 12.38
N GLN A 38 -7.13 -0.70 11.87
CA GLN A 38 -6.04 -1.66 11.91
C GLN A 38 -5.30 -1.79 10.58
N TYR A 39 -5.95 -1.43 9.46
CA TYR A 39 -5.38 -1.55 8.13
C TYR A 39 -4.90 -0.20 7.63
N LEU A 40 -3.59 -0.10 7.41
CA LEU A 40 -2.91 1.11 6.99
C LEU A 40 -2.30 0.91 5.59
N GLU A 41 -2.29 1.97 4.80
CA GLU A 41 -1.62 1.95 3.50
C GLU A 41 -0.50 2.99 3.49
N THR A 42 0.61 2.65 2.83
CA THR A 42 1.78 3.52 2.73
C THR A 42 2.57 3.28 1.45
N ASP A 43 3.37 4.26 1.07
CA ASP A 43 4.22 4.26 -0.11
C ASP A 43 5.70 4.15 0.30
N LEU A 44 6.49 3.30 -0.37
CA LEU A 44 7.90 3.09 -0.06
C LEU A 44 8.83 3.65 -1.12
N ARG A 45 9.85 4.40 -0.67
CA ARG A 45 10.95 4.90 -1.48
C ARG A 45 12.29 4.67 -0.81
N GLU A 46 13.36 4.79 -1.58
CA GLU A 46 14.72 4.62 -1.11
C GLU A 46 15.49 5.95 -1.21
N THR A 47 16.23 6.28 -0.16
CA THR A 47 17.17 7.41 -0.10
C THR A 47 18.53 7.03 -0.69
N VAL A 48 19.41 8.02 -0.96
CA VAL A 48 20.73 7.78 -1.52
C VAL A 48 21.62 6.88 -0.64
N ASP A 49 21.43 6.95 0.68
CA ASP A 49 22.12 6.11 1.67
C ASP A 49 21.40 4.77 1.96
N GLY A 50 20.44 4.41 1.10
CA GLY A 50 19.80 3.09 1.10
C GLY A 50 18.76 2.87 2.19
N LYS A 51 18.26 3.92 2.86
CA LYS A 51 17.15 3.84 3.80
C LYS A 51 15.83 3.73 3.03
N ILE A 52 14.96 2.81 3.45
CA ILE A 52 13.60 2.71 2.94
C ILE A 52 12.70 3.56 3.83
N ILE A 53 12.05 4.56 3.24
CA ILE A 53 11.20 5.53 3.93
C ILE A 53 9.77 5.50 3.38
N THR A 54 8.83 5.99 4.18
CA THR A 54 7.43 6.14 3.76
C THR A 54 7.25 7.50 3.08
N PHE A 55 7.11 7.51 1.75
CA PHE A 55 6.87 8.73 0.99
C PHE A 55 6.31 8.44 -0.41
N HIS A 56 5.32 9.21 -0.85
CA HIS A 56 4.67 8.98 -2.15
C HIS A 56 5.47 9.52 -3.33
N ASP A 57 5.83 10.81 -3.30
CA ASP A 57 6.43 11.50 -4.44
C ASP A 57 7.92 11.21 -4.58
N PRO A 58 8.53 11.36 -5.76
CA PRO A 58 9.98 11.21 -5.94
C PRO A 58 10.78 12.34 -5.28
N ASN A 59 10.15 13.43 -4.90
CA ASN A 59 10.76 14.61 -4.29
C ASN A 59 9.86 15.23 -3.20
N LEU A 60 10.43 16.08 -2.37
CA LEU A 60 9.72 16.73 -1.25
C LEU A 60 8.89 17.95 -1.66
N LYS A 61 8.89 18.36 -2.95
CA LYS A 61 8.37 19.65 -3.40
C LYS A 61 6.91 19.89 -3.02
N ARG A 62 6.03 18.91 -3.20
CA ARG A 62 4.60 19.06 -2.91
C ARG A 62 4.33 19.32 -1.43
N ILE A 63 5.08 18.65 -0.55
CA ILE A 63 4.87 18.71 0.91
C ILE A 63 5.61 19.89 1.54
N THR A 64 6.83 20.16 1.11
CA THR A 64 7.73 21.14 1.81
C THR A 64 8.05 22.36 0.97
N GLY A 65 7.67 22.41 -0.31
CA GLY A 65 8.10 23.44 -1.27
C GLY A 65 9.54 23.27 -1.78
N ALA A 66 10.36 22.42 -1.14
CA ALA A 66 11.76 22.23 -1.49
C ALA A 66 11.93 21.21 -2.63
N ASN A 67 12.67 21.58 -3.66
CA ASN A 67 12.95 20.67 -4.80
C ASN A 67 14.12 19.72 -4.43
N ILE A 68 13.81 18.71 -3.60
CA ILE A 68 14.77 17.74 -3.07
C ILE A 68 14.35 16.36 -3.54
N THR A 69 15.20 15.69 -4.32
CA THR A 69 14.97 14.33 -4.82
C THR A 69 15.36 13.31 -3.75
N ILE A 70 14.45 12.42 -3.38
CA ILE A 70 14.65 11.43 -2.31
C ILE A 70 15.81 10.50 -2.63
N SER A 71 15.90 9.97 -3.86
CA SER A 71 16.95 9.04 -4.28
C SER A 71 18.36 9.67 -4.35
N GLU A 72 18.47 10.99 -4.27
CA GLU A 72 19.74 11.75 -4.32
C GLU A 72 20.12 12.34 -2.96
N THR A 73 19.28 12.17 -1.93
CA THR A 73 19.44 12.81 -0.64
C THR A 73 19.57 11.77 0.47
N LYS A 74 20.44 12.01 1.45
CA LYS A 74 20.58 11.16 2.65
C LYS A 74 19.35 11.30 3.54
N PHE A 75 18.99 10.22 4.20
CA PHE A 75 17.86 10.23 5.12
C PHE A 75 18.00 11.26 6.26
N SER A 76 19.22 11.41 6.79
CA SER A 76 19.51 12.46 7.79
C SER A 76 19.11 13.86 7.32
N ASP A 77 19.39 14.18 6.05
CA ASP A 77 19.14 15.49 5.49
C ASP A 77 17.65 15.70 5.20
N ILE A 78 16.94 14.62 4.79
CA ILE A 78 15.49 14.63 4.67
C ILE A 78 14.84 14.88 6.04
N ARG A 79 15.31 14.19 7.07
CA ARG A 79 14.76 14.27 8.44
C ARG A 79 15.04 15.61 9.13
N MET A 80 16.20 16.23 8.87
CA MET A 80 16.50 17.58 9.36
C MET A 80 15.60 18.66 8.75
N ARG A 81 15.01 18.40 7.59
CA ARG A 81 14.05 19.32 7.00
C ARG A 81 12.70 19.09 7.65
N ARG A 82 12.39 19.97 8.59
CA ARG A 82 11.12 19.95 9.31
C ARG A 82 9.96 20.02 8.29
N LEU A 83 9.10 19.04 8.36
CA LEU A 83 7.78 19.15 7.73
C LEU A 83 7.04 20.36 8.32
N PRO A 84 6.10 20.98 7.59
CA PRO A 84 5.40 22.20 8.05
C PRO A 84 4.86 22.11 9.47
N SER A 85 4.36 20.93 9.87
CA SER A 85 3.75 20.68 11.19
C SER A 85 4.67 19.90 12.16
N ARG A 86 5.96 19.73 11.85
CA ARG A 86 6.98 19.02 12.64
C ARG A 86 6.77 17.49 12.74
N GLU A 87 5.97 16.92 11.88
CA GLU A 87 5.74 15.48 11.82
C GLU A 87 6.96 14.72 11.31
N THR A 88 6.97 13.41 11.54
CA THR A 88 8.12 12.56 11.26
C THR A 88 7.86 11.64 10.08
N ILE A 89 8.69 11.73 9.03
CA ILE A 89 8.73 10.71 7.96
C ILE A 89 9.47 9.50 8.51
N PRO A 90 8.82 8.34 8.69
CA PRO A 90 9.48 7.15 9.21
C PRO A 90 10.24 6.38 8.13
N THR A 91 11.23 5.64 8.59
CA THR A 91 11.72 4.46 7.87
C THR A 91 10.72 3.31 8.00
N ILE A 92 10.85 2.30 7.12
CA ILE A 92 10.04 1.07 7.25
C ILE A 92 10.30 0.37 8.60
N ASP A 93 11.52 0.44 9.14
CA ASP A 93 11.86 -0.14 10.45
C ASP A 93 11.05 0.54 11.55
N GLU A 94 11.12 1.87 11.63
CA GLU A 94 10.38 2.67 12.61
C GLU A 94 8.87 2.46 12.50
N LEU A 95 8.34 2.37 11.27
CA LEU A 95 6.92 2.12 11.05
C LEU A 95 6.49 0.75 11.60
N LEU A 96 7.26 -0.31 11.31
CA LEU A 96 6.93 -1.67 11.75
C LEU A 96 7.13 -1.88 13.26
N GLU A 97 8.03 -1.14 13.89
CA GLU A 97 8.27 -1.12 15.34
C GLU A 97 7.17 -0.37 16.09
N GLU A 98 6.75 0.79 15.59
CA GLU A 98 5.75 1.65 16.25
C GLU A 98 4.34 1.02 16.20
N PHE A 99 4.03 0.26 15.12
CA PHE A 99 2.71 -0.32 14.90
C PHE A 99 2.77 -1.85 14.77
N PRO A 100 3.12 -2.59 15.83
CA PRO A 100 3.33 -4.05 15.77
C PRO A 100 2.06 -4.84 15.45
N ASP A 101 0.90 -4.31 15.81
CA ASP A 101 -0.40 -4.97 15.66
C ASP A 101 -1.17 -4.51 14.40
N SER A 102 -0.61 -3.56 13.64
CA SER A 102 -1.26 -3.04 12.43
C SER A 102 -0.92 -3.87 11.19
N PHE A 103 -1.87 -3.92 10.28
CA PHE A 103 -1.71 -4.50 8.94
C PHE A 103 -1.34 -3.41 7.93
N PHE A 104 -0.32 -3.67 7.13
CA PHE A 104 0.18 -2.69 6.16
C PHE A 104 0.02 -3.15 4.73
N ASN A 105 -0.59 -2.31 3.89
CA ASN A 105 -0.44 -2.37 2.45
C ASN A 105 0.65 -1.39 2.03
N MET A 106 1.80 -1.91 1.55
CA MET A 106 2.97 -1.09 1.21
C MET A 106 3.21 -1.09 -0.30
N ASP A 107 3.08 0.07 -0.95
CA ASP A 107 3.30 0.23 -2.39
C ASP A 107 4.75 0.62 -2.71
N LEU A 108 5.48 -0.26 -3.40
CA LEU A 108 6.86 0.00 -3.84
C LEU A 108 6.84 0.95 -5.04
N LYS A 109 7.19 2.23 -4.81
CA LYS A 109 7.23 3.30 -5.83
C LYS A 109 8.45 3.22 -6.73
N VAL A 110 9.47 2.48 -6.33
CA VAL A 110 10.71 2.25 -7.09
C VAL A 110 11.01 0.77 -7.19
N SER A 111 11.63 0.36 -8.30
CA SER A 111 12.15 -1.00 -8.46
C SER A 111 13.49 -1.13 -7.73
N HIS A 112 14.04 -2.33 -7.61
CA HIS A 112 15.32 -2.69 -6.99
C HIS A 112 15.39 -2.63 -5.45
N ILE A 113 14.32 -2.23 -4.78
CA ILE A 113 14.26 -2.25 -3.31
C ILE A 113 13.64 -3.53 -2.73
N GLU A 114 13.17 -4.44 -3.57
CA GLU A 114 12.39 -5.62 -3.18
C GLU A 114 13.09 -6.45 -2.11
N GLU A 115 14.38 -6.77 -2.31
CA GLU A 115 15.16 -7.56 -1.35
C GLU A 115 15.40 -6.84 -0.02
N LYS A 116 15.61 -5.50 -0.07
CA LYS A 116 15.77 -4.69 1.13
C LYS A 116 14.48 -4.66 1.94
N VAL A 117 13.35 -4.41 1.27
CA VAL A 117 12.01 -4.39 1.90
C VAL A 117 11.69 -5.75 2.53
N LEU A 118 11.90 -6.85 1.80
CA LEU A 118 11.66 -8.20 2.32
C LEU A 118 12.54 -8.52 3.55
N ARG A 119 13.83 -8.13 3.53
CA ARG A 119 14.70 -8.31 4.71
C ARG A 119 14.17 -7.55 5.92
N LYS A 120 13.68 -6.31 5.74
CA LYS A 120 13.09 -5.51 6.83
C LYS A 120 11.82 -6.14 7.37
N ILE A 121 10.91 -6.56 6.50
CA ILE A 121 9.67 -7.26 6.90
C ILE A 121 10.00 -8.53 7.71
N ASN A 122 10.97 -9.32 7.26
CA ASN A 122 11.38 -10.55 7.96
C ASN A 122 12.05 -10.25 9.31
N SER A 123 12.92 -9.23 9.41
CA SER A 123 13.58 -8.86 10.66
C SER A 123 12.61 -8.38 11.75
N HIS A 124 11.44 -7.86 11.36
CA HIS A 124 10.35 -7.45 12.27
C HIS A 124 9.24 -8.51 12.42
N ASN A 125 9.43 -9.74 11.92
CA ASN A 125 8.41 -10.80 11.93
C ASN A 125 7.05 -10.34 11.35
N ALA A 126 7.08 -9.45 10.34
CA ALA A 126 5.89 -8.78 9.83
C ALA A 126 5.28 -9.46 8.58
N LEU A 127 5.74 -10.66 8.21
CA LEU A 127 5.37 -11.32 6.95
C LEU A 127 3.85 -11.55 6.82
N GLU A 128 3.18 -11.88 7.93
CA GLU A 128 1.74 -12.17 7.94
C GLU A 128 0.85 -10.94 8.04
N ARG A 129 1.43 -9.78 8.33
CA ARG A 129 0.71 -8.51 8.48
C ARG A 129 1.04 -7.47 7.40
N VAL A 130 1.85 -7.85 6.39
CA VAL A 130 2.21 -6.94 5.29
C VAL A 130 1.77 -7.52 3.95
N CYS A 131 1.12 -6.68 3.15
CA CYS A 131 0.87 -6.89 1.74
C CYS A 131 1.74 -5.93 0.92
N LEU A 132 2.46 -6.45 -0.08
CA LEU A 132 3.27 -5.62 -0.98
C LEU A 132 2.54 -5.37 -2.30
N GLY A 133 2.49 -4.08 -2.68
CA GLY A 133 1.98 -3.60 -3.95
C GLY A 133 3.06 -2.95 -4.81
N SER A 134 2.85 -2.91 -6.11
CA SER A 134 3.57 -2.04 -7.05
C SER A 134 2.80 -1.95 -8.36
N PHE A 135 2.80 -0.79 -8.98
CA PHE A 135 2.29 -0.66 -10.35
C PHE A 135 3.14 -1.45 -11.36
N ASN A 136 4.43 -1.68 -11.06
CA ASN A 136 5.32 -2.46 -11.90
C ASN A 136 5.14 -3.97 -11.62
N SER A 137 4.52 -4.67 -12.55
CA SER A 137 4.31 -6.12 -12.42
C SER A 137 5.59 -6.95 -12.41
N ARG A 138 6.74 -6.42 -12.87
CA ARG A 138 8.04 -7.10 -12.75
C ARG A 138 8.52 -7.11 -11.30
N THR A 139 8.32 -5.98 -10.57
CA THR A 139 8.56 -5.88 -9.12
C THR A 139 7.75 -6.93 -8.36
N ILE A 140 6.45 -7.05 -8.63
CA ILE A 140 5.58 -8.06 -8.00
C ILE A 140 6.05 -9.49 -8.29
N LYS A 141 6.44 -9.79 -9.53
CA LYS A 141 6.99 -11.11 -9.88
C LYS A 141 8.28 -11.41 -9.14
N LYS A 142 9.18 -10.41 -9.02
CA LYS A 142 10.43 -10.56 -8.28
C LYS A 142 10.18 -10.80 -6.79
N ILE A 143 9.28 -10.05 -6.17
CA ILE A 143 8.87 -10.25 -4.77
C ILE A 143 8.37 -11.69 -4.55
N ASN A 144 7.44 -12.16 -5.38
CA ASN A 144 6.89 -13.51 -5.27
C ASN A 144 7.92 -14.63 -5.51
N ALA A 145 8.97 -14.36 -6.29
CA ALA A 145 10.06 -15.31 -6.49
C ALA A 145 11.02 -15.36 -5.30
N LEU A 146 11.25 -14.22 -4.63
CA LEU A 146 12.13 -14.11 -3.47
C LEU A 146 11.47 -14.60 -2.19
N GLU A 147 10.18 -14.30 -2.00
CA GLU A 147 9.40 -14.69 -0.82
C GLU A 147 7.98 -15.11 -1.23
N PRO A 148 7.78 -16.41 -1.55
CA PRO A 148 6.48 -16.90 -2.03
C PRO A 148 5.35 -16.81 -0.99
N LYS A 149 5.67 -16.67 0.30
CA LYS A 149 4.68 -16.60 1.38
C LYS A 149 4.12 -15.20 1.58
N ILE A 150 4.84 -14.16 1.11
CA ILE A 150 4.37 -12.79 1.31
C ILE A 150 3.11 -12.52 0.48
N LEU A 151 2.19 -11.82 1.08
CA LEU A 151 0.99 -11.38 0.38
C LEU A 151 1.35 -10.27 -0.61
N THR A 152 0.87 -10.39 -1.86
CA THR A 152 1.07 -9.36 -2.89
C THR A 152 -0.21 -9.01 -3.60
N SER A 153 -0.30 -7.75 -4.06
CA SER A 153 -1.34 -7.32 -5.01
C SER A 153 -0.85 -7.42 -6.46
N MET A 154 -1.79 -7.53 -7.41
CA MET A 154 -1.47 -7.55 -8.84
C MET A 154 -0.93 -6.18 -9.29
N GLY A 155 0.15 -6.19 -10.07
CA GLY A 155 0.59 -5.02 -10.81
C GLY A 155 -0.26 -4.77 -12.07
N ILE A 156 -0.13 -3.60 -12.70
CA ILE A 156 -1.02 -3.16 -13.80
C ILE A 156 -1.11 -4.18 -14.94
N SER A 157 0.01 -4.70 -15.45
CA SER A 157 -0.03 -5.63 -16.58
C SER A 157 -0.68 -6.97 -16.19
N GLN A 158 -0.57 -7.39 -14.93
CA GLN A 158 -1.25 -8.58 -14.42
C GLN A 158 -2.77 -8.36 -14.37
N VAL A 159 -3.22 -7.19 -13.91
CA VAL A 159 -4.65 -6.82 -13.92
C VAL A 159 -5.21 -6.82 -15.34
N ILE A 160 -4.48 -6.24 -16.30
CA ILE A 160 -4.89 -6.22 -17.71
C ILE A 160 -4.97 -7.63 -18.27
N MET A 161 -3.94 -8.45 -18.06
CA MET A 161 -3.91 -9.84 -18.53
C MET A 161 -5.03 -10.68 -17.90
N TYR A 162 -5.34 -10.46 -16.63
CA TYR A 162 -6.48 -11.13 -16.00
C TYR A 162 -7.81 -10.65 -16.58
N LYS A 163 -8.00 -9.34 -16.73
CA LYS A 163 -9.26 -8.76 -17.24
C LYS A 163 -9.65 -9.30 -18.61
N PHE A 164 -8.69 -9.39 -19.54
CA PHE A 164 -8.95 -9.78 -20.93
C PHE A 164 -8.78 -11.28 -21.19
N PHE A 165 -7.85 -11.94 -20.49
CA PHE A 165 -7.45 -13.33 -20.78
C PHE A 165 -7.64 -14.27 -19.59
N ARG A 166 -8.17 -13.78 -18.45
CA ARG A 166 -8.34 -14.53 -17.19
C ARG A 166 -7.03 -15.22 -16.73
N LYS A 167 -5.87 -14.62 -17.06
CA LYS A 167 -4.56 -15.18 -16.69
C LYS A 167 -4.31 -15.00 -15.22
N LYS A 168 -4.37 -16.09 -14.46
CA LYS A 168 -4.14 -16.10 -13.00
C LYS A 168 -2.69 -15.80 -12.64
N THR A 169 -2.48 -15.29 -11.43
CA THR A 169 -1.17 -14.93 -10.88
C THR A 169 -1.01 -15.49 -9.46
N HIS A 170 0.21 -15.43 -8.92
CA HIS A 170 0.46 -15.76 -7.51
C HIS A 170 -0.16 -14.78 -6.51
N SER A 171 -0.33 -13.52 -6.91
CA SER A 171 -0.97 -12.50 -6.07
C SER A 171 -2.35 -12.94 -5.64
N LYS A 172 -2.72 -12.67 -4.40
CA LYS A 172 -4.05 -12.99 -3.83
C LYS A 172 -4.97 -11.78 -3.80
N LEU A 173 -4.41 -10.59 -4.00
CA LEU A 173 -5.12 -9.32 -3.97
C LEU A 173 -5.07 -8.65 -5.34
N ILE A 174 -6.11 -7.89 -5.61
CA ILE A 174 -6.16 -6.94 -6.70
C ILE A 174 -6.59 -5.57 -6.16
N GLN A 175 -5.84 -4.54 -6.50
CA GLN A 175 -6.11 -3.17 -6.08
C GLN A 175 -6.39 -2.32 -7.32
N ILE A 176 -7.61 -1.84 -7.46
CA ILE A 176 -8.08 -1.15 -8.66
C ILE A 176 -8.81 0.13 -8.34
N PRO A 177 -8.66 1.19 -9.18
CA PRO A 177 -9.47 2.38 -9.06
C PRO A 177 -10.92 2.11 -9.53
N THR A 178 -11.88 2.88 -9.01
CA THR A 178 -13.27 2.83 -9.48
C THR A 178 -13.38 3.09 -10.98
N SER A 179 -12.59 4.07 -11.47
CA SER A 179 -12.49 4.43 -12.89
C SER A 179 -11.06 4.90 -13.23
N ARG A 180 -10.68 4.79 -14.50
CA ARG A 180 -9.41 5.30 -15.02
C ARG A 180 -9.61 5.85 -16.43
N TYR A 181 -9.18 7.09 -16.67
CA TYR A 181 -9.36 7.77 -17.96
C TYR A 181 -10.80 7.75 -18.47
N GLY A 182 -11.79 7.96 -17.58
CA GLY A 182 -13.22 7.93 -17.92
C GLY A 182 -13.81 6.53 -18.12
N ILE A 183 -13.01 5.48 -18.08
CA ILE A 183 -13.47 4.08 -18.22
C ILE A 183 -13.75 3.51 -16.83
N LYS A 184 -14.95 2.97 -16.60
CA LYS A 184 -15.30 2.26 -15.37
C LYS A 184 -14.50 0.95 -15.30
N VAL A 185 -13.60 0.86 -14.31
CA VAL A 185 -12.76 -0.33 -14.07
C VAL A 185 -13.52 -1.36 -13.25
N VAL A 186 -14.15 -0.91 -12.17
CA VAL A 186 -14.98 -1.74 -11.28
C VAL A 186 -16.34 -1.97 -11.93
N THR A 187 -16.59 -3.19 -12.40
CA THR A 187 -17.89 -3.64 -12.90
C THR A 187 -18.31 -4.93 -12.16
N LYS A 188 -19.61 -5.13 -11.99
CA LYS A 188 -20.12 -6.33 -11.30
C LYS A 188 -19.50 -7.61 -11.87
N ASN A 189 -19.57 -7.82 -13.18
CA ASN A 189 -19.04 -9.01 -13.83
C ASN A 189 -17.52 -9.20 -13.62
N PHE A 190 -16.76 -8.12 -13.51
CA PHE A 190 -15.32 -8.20 -13.26
C PHE A 190 -15.03 -8.60 -11.82
N ILE A 191 -15.75 -8.03 -10.86
CA ILE A 191 -15.65 -8.37 -9.44
C ILE A 191 -16.09 -9.81 -9.19
N ASP A 192 -17.23 -10.24 -9.73
CA ASP A 192 -17.73 -11.61 -9.58
C ASP A 192 -16.69 -12.63 -10.06
N ARG A 193 -16.10 -12.43 -11.25
CA ARG A 193 -15.03 -13.29 -11.78
C ARG A 193 -13.79 -13.33 -10.89
N LEU A 194 -13.41 -12.20 -10.29
CA LEU A 194 -12.28 -12.15 -9.36
C LEU A 194 -12.55 -12.96 -8.10
N HIS A 195 -13.75 -12.83 -7.53
CA HIS A 195 -14.17 -13.60 -6.36
C HIS A 195 -14.28 -15.10 -6.67
N GLU A 196 -14.85 -15.48 -7.81
CA GLU A 196 -14.89 -16.88 -8.29
C GLU A 196 -13.48 -17.49 -8.38
N ASP A 197 -12.50 -16.71 -8.82
CA ASP A 197 -11.10 -17.14 -8.92
C ASP A 197 -10.31 -17.02 -7.61
N GLY A 198 -10.96 -16.61 -6.50
CA GLY A 198 -10.40 -16.58 -5.16
C GLY A 198 -9.56 -15.33 -4.86
N TYR A 199 -9.70 -14.25 -5.63
CA TYR A 199 -9.03 -12.98 -5.34
C TYR A 199 -9.85 -12.13 -4.38
N LYS A 200 -9.18 -11.45 -3.46
CA LYS A 200 -9.75 -10.30 -2.72
C LYS A 200 -9.55 -9.02 -3.53
N VAL A 201 -10.57 -8.15 -3.52
CA VAL A 201 -10.58 -6.92 -4.31
C VAL A 201 -10.61 -5.71 -3.39
N HIS A 202 -9.60 -4.85 -3.52
CA HIS A 202 -9.54 -3.56 -2.86
C HIS A 202 -9.75 -2.46 -3.89
N VAL A 203 -10.69 -1.56 -3.61
CA VAL A 203 -11.00 -0.43 -4.49
C VAL A 203 -10.47 0.86 -3.86
N TRP A 204 -9.75 1.67 -4.63
CA TRP A 204 -9.13 2.92 -4.17
C TRP A 204 -9.38 4.08 -5.16
N THR A 205 -9.39 5.34 -4.78
CA THR A 205 -9.60 5.81 -3.42
C THR A 205 -11.08 6.09 -3.24
N ILE A 206 -11.70 5.61 -2.17
CA ILE A 206 -13.13 5.84 -1.92
C ILE A 206 -13.25 6.92 -0.85
N ASN A 207 -13.72 8.11 -1.25
CA ASN A 207 -13.93 9.26 -0.36
C ASN A 207 -15.42 9.54 -0.13
N SER A 208 -16.31 8.68 -0.64
CA SER A 208 -17.76 8.82 -0.48
C SER A 208 -18.29 7.77 0.49
N CYS A 209 -18.92 8.19 1.59
CA CYS A 209 -19.54 7.31 2.55
C CYS A 209 -20.62 6.38 1.93
N LEU A 210 -21.30 6.82 0.88
CA LEU A 210 -22.27 6.01 0.16
C LEU A 210 -21.67 4.76 -0.51
N LEU A 211 -20.39 4.78 -0.86
CA LEU A 211 -19.70 3.62 -1.42
C LEU A 211 -19.26 2.64 -0.32
N TYR A 212 -18.96 3.13 0.89
CA TYR A 212 -18.66 2.29 2.05
C TYR A 212 -19.88 1.51 2.55
N THR A 213 -21.07 2.09 2.40
CA THR A 213 -22.33 1.50 2.87
C THR A 213 -23.07 0.72 1.79
N SER A 214 -22.53 0.63 0.58
CA SER A 214 -23.13 -0.19 -0.47
C SER A 214 -23.08 -1.67 -0.06
N PRO A 215 -24.23 -2.37 0.06
CA PRO A 215 -24.25 -3.75 0.47
C PRO A 215 -23.47 -4.62 -0.52
N SER A 216 -22.74 -5.59 0.02
CA SER A 216 -22.13 -6.65 -0.81
C SER A 216 -23.20 -7.33 -1.64
N PRO A 217 -22.89 -7.82 -2.85
CA PRO A 217 -23.85 -8.62 -3.64
C PRO A 217 -24.41 -9.83 -2.90
N ARG A 218 -23.78 -10.28 -1.81
CA ARG A 218 -24.25 -11.36 -0.94
C ARG A 218 -25.37 -10.94 0.02
N ASP A 219 -25.52 -9.63 0.29
CA ASP A 219 -26.54 -9.12 1.23
C ASP A 219 -27.90 -8.86 0.57
N ARG A 220 -28.04 -9.19 -0.69
CA ARG A 220 -29.31 -9.17 -1.43
C ARG A 220 -29.81 -10.59 -1.61
N GLY A 221 -30.20 -11.21 -0.49
CA GLY A 221 -31.03 -12.41 -0.45
C GLY A 221 -32.46 -12.10 -0.84
#